data_d47e22ce66c91a0799b3e827129277a0
#
_entry.id   d47e22ce66c91a0799b3e827129277a0
#
_cell.length_a   1.000
_cell.length_b   1.000
_cell.length_c   1.000
_cell.angle_alpha   90.00
_cell.angle_beta   90.00
_cell.angle_gamma   90.00
#
_symmetry.space_group_name_H-M   'P 1'
#
loop_
_entity.id
_entity.type
_entity.pdbx_description
1 polymer ?
#
loop_
_entity_poly.entity_id
_entity_poly.type
_entity_poly.pdbx_seq_one_letter_code
_entity_poly.pdbx_strand_id
1 'polypeptide(L)'
;VSEQETRELENLDKLEKRLSRMKEERDSLRAMVAKDEPLHPYQVELLKLQRHLEAEQIPMIVLFEGRDAAGKGGTIRRVMRFMNDKRVRAVAMGKPTDLQRTQWYFQRFVTQFPAGGEMVLFDRSWYNRALVEPVFGFCTKSQYRDFLKGVVGFEKDLVRQGTVLVKLYFSVDKETQAKRFDRRMGDPLRQWKLSEIDVQAQELWDDFTEMKHRMLERTSTSAAPWIIVRSSSKVKARLNTMKVILNTVDYAGRNPDLDFTLDPKVVISGADELKRMDKERDQLGRPRL
;
A
#
# COMPACT_ATOMS: atom_id res chain seq x y z
N VAL A 1 4.34 -60.20 -18.87
CA VAL A 1 4.48 -58.82 -19.33
C VAL A 1 5.86 -58.69 -19.92
N SER A 2 5.97 -58.30 -21.18
CA SER A 2 7.29 -58.13 -21.82
C SER A 2 8.02 -56.89 -21.25
N GLU A 3 9.37 -56.88 -21.34
CA GLU A 3 10.16 -55.70 -20.94
C GLU A 3 9.70 -54.41 -21.68
N GLN A 4 9.20 -54.57 -22.89
CA GLN A 4 8.68 -53.46 -23.71
C GLN A 4 7.37 -52.88 -23.13
N GLU A 5 6.43 -53.73 -22.72
CA GLU A 5 5.17 -53.34 -22.08
C GLU A 5 5.44 -52.63 -20.73
N THR A 6 6.43 -53.08 -19.96
CA THR A 6 6.82 -52.47 -18.71
C THR A 6 7.38 -51.05 -18.93
N ARG A 7 8.21 -50.83 -19.96
CA ARG A 7 8.72 -49.50 -20.35
C ARG A 7 7.66 -48.56 -20.83
N GLU A 8 6.68 -49.07 -21.60
CA GLU A 8 5.54 -48.27 -22.06
C GLU A 8 4.65 -47.84 -20.92
N LEU A 9 4.38 -48.72 -19.94
CA LEU A 9 3.64 -48.39 -18.73
C LEU A 9 4.37 -47.31 -17.86
N GLU A 10 5.68 -47.42 -17.69
CA GLU A 10 6.47 -46.43 -16.98
C GLU A 10 6.47 -45.06 -17.70
N ASN A 11 6.48 -45.05 -19.03
CA ASN A 11 6.39 -43.82 -19.81
C ASN A 11 5.02 -43.18 -19.70
N LEU A 12 3.94 -43.99 -19.72
CA LEU A 12 2.57 -43.48 -19.50
C LEU A 12 2.42 -42.85 -18.14
N ASP A 13 2.88 -43.50 -17.07
CA ASP A 13 2.84 -42.95 -15.71
C ASP A 13 3.63 -41.59 -15.59
N LYS A 14 4.79 -41.51 -16.24
CA LYS A 14 5.55 -40.24 -16.33
C LYS A 14 4.79 -39.15 -17.08
N LEU A 15 4.13 -39.49 -18.17
CA LEU A 15 3.33 -38.54 -18.95
C LEU A 15 2.08 -38.09 -18.19
N GLU A 16 1.41 -38.97 -17.48
CA GLU A 16 0.25 -38.63 -16.64
C GLU A 16 0.66 -37.67 -15.48
N LYS A 17 1.77 -37.94 -14.80
CA LYS A 17 2.31 -37.06 -13.78
C LYS A 17 2.67 -35.67 -14.33
N ARG A 18 3.26 -35.63 -15.53
CA ARG A 18 3.58 -34.37 -16.23
C ARG A 18 2.32 -33.60 -16.61
N LEU A 19 1.31 -34.28 -17.13
CA LEU A 19 0.03 -33.71 -17.49
C LEU A 19 -0.71 -33.13 -16.28
N SER A 20 -0.69 -33.84 -15.15
CA SER A 20 -1.27 -33.36 -13.89
C SER A 20 -0.61 -32.05 -13.43
N ARG A 21 0.73 -32.00 -13.41
CA ARG A 21 1.49 -30.77 -13.07
C ARG A 21 1.14 -29.60 -14.00
N MET A 22 1.09 -29.85 -15.30
CA MET A 22 0.73 -28.81 -16.29
C MET A 22 -0.70 -28.30 -16.10
N LYS A 23 -1.66 -29.16 -15.72
CA LYS A 23 -3.03 -28.78 -15.40
C LYS A 23 -3.06 -27.87 -14.15
N GLU A 24 -2.38 -28.25 -13.09
CA GLU A 24 -2.28 -27.44 -11.86
C GLU A 24 -1.64 -26.07 -12.13
N GLU A 25 -0.58 -26.03 -12.92
CA GLU A 25 0.10 -24.79 -13.31
C GLU A 25 -0.81 -23.89 -14.15
N ARG A 26 -1.50 -24.47 -15.15
CA ARG A 26 -2.50 -23.75 -15.95
C ARG A 26 -3.60 -23.16 -15.08
N ASP A 27 -4.14 -23.92 -14.15
CA ASP A 27 -5.24 -23.48 -13.29
C ASP A 27 -4.76 -22.39 -12.29
N SER A 28 -3.53 -22.50 -11.82
CA SER A 28 -2.87 -21.46 -11.04
C SER A 28 -2.71 -20.17 -11.84
N LEU A 29 -2.24 -20.24 -13.09
CA LEU A 29 -2.09 -19.09 -13.98
C LEU A 29 -3.45 -18.46 -14.31
N ARG A 30 -4.48 -19.25 -14.62
CA ARG A 30 -5.85 -18.76 -14.82
C ARG A 30 -6.38 -18.03 -13.59
N ALA A 31 -6.19 -18.58 -12.41
CA ALA A 31 -6.59 -17.94 -11.16
C ALA A 31 -5.83 -16.63 -10.90
N MET A 32 -4.56 -16.53 -11.32
CA MET A 32 -3.78 -15.30 -11.24
C MET A 32 -4.29 -14.22 -12.20
N VAL A 33 -4.61 -14.60 -13.45
CA VAL A 33 -5.16 -13.68 -14.46
C VAL A 33 -6.53 -13.18 -14.02
N ALA A 34 -7.43 -14.06 -13.63
CA ALA A 34 -8.79 -13.72 -13.17
C ALA A 34 -8.79 -12.75 -11.96
N LYS A 35 -7.75 -12.76 -11.13
CA LYS A 35 -7.63 -11.83 -10.00
C LYS A 35 -7.29 -10.40 -10.40
N ASP A 36 -6.61 -10.21 -11.51
CA ASP A 36 -6.20 -8.88 -11.99
C ASP A 36 -7.18 -8.34 -13.09
N GLU A 37 -7.99 -9.20 -13.70
CA GLU A 37 -8.95 -8.84 -14.74
C GLU A 37 -9.91 -7.70 -14.34
N PRO A 38 -10.52 -7.70 -13.13
CA PRO A 38 -11.38 -6.60 -12.69
C PRO A 38 -10.66 -5.25 -12.54
N LEU A 39 -9.32 -5.23 -12.56
CA LEU A 39 -8.53 -4.02 -12.42
C LEU A 39 -8.26 -3.33 -13.77
N HIS A 40 -8.35 -4.07 -14.88
CA HIS A 40 -7.97 -3.55 -16.20
C HIS A 40 -8.72 -2.29 -16.62
N PRO A 41 -10.06 -2.19 -16.49
CA PRO A 41 -10.77 -0.96 -16.83
C PRO A 41 -10.25 0.25 -16.05
N TYR A 42 -9.95 0.09 -14.77
CA TYR A 42 -9.41 1.16 -13.92
C TYR A 42 -7.95 1.47 -14.23
N GLN A 43 -7.18 0.51 -14.72
CA GLN A 43 -5.82 0.76 -15.22
C GLN A 43 -5.84 1.60 -16.50
N VAL A 44 -6.83 1.41 -17.37
CA VAL A 44 -7.06 2.29 -18.52
C VAL A 44 -7.41 3.71 -18.05
N GLU A 45 -8.24 3.85 -17.03
CA GLU A 45 -8.57 5.15 -16.45
C GLU A 45 -7.34 5.84 -15.81
N LEU A 46 -6.46 5.07 -15.15
CA LEU A 46 -5.20 5.60 -14.63
C LEU A 46 -4.29 6.17 -15.73
N LEU A 47 -4.28 5.59 -16.93
CA LEU A 47 -3.57 6.16 -18.09
C LEU A 47 -4.18 7.48 -18.54
N LYS A 48 -5.51 7.61 -18.51
CA LYS A 48 -6.19 8.88 -18.84
C LYS A 48 -5.89 9.95 -17.79
N LEU A 49 -5.94 9.57 -16.50
CA LEU A 49 -5.53 10.46 -15.41
C LEU A 49 -4.08 10.92 -15.60
N GLN A 50 -3.15 10.01 -15.89
CA GLN A 50 -1.75 10.36 -16.14
C GLN A 50 -1.62 11.40 -17.25
N ARG A 51 -2.29 11.20 -18.41
CA ARG A 51 -2.28 12.16 -19.52
C ARG A 51 -2.83 13.52 -19.11
N HIS A 52 -3.87 13.54 -18.29
CA HIS A 52 -4.44 14.78 -17.76
C HIS A 52 -3.44 15.50 -16.84
N LEU A 53 -2.80 14.78 -15.91
CA LEU A 53 -1.77 15.36 -15.05
C LEU A 53 -0.62 15.97 -15.88
N GLU A 54 -0.20 15.27 -16.94
CA GLU A 54 0.84 15.76 -17.87
C GLU A 54 0.41 17.03 -18.62
N ALA A 55 -0.83 17.07 -19.12
CA ALA A 55 -1.36 18.22 -19.86
C ALA A 55 -1.51 19.46 -18.97
N GLU A 56 -2.03 19.29 -17.77
CA GLU A 56 -2.30 20.36 -16.80
C GLU A 56 -1.09 20.66 -15.89
N GLN A 57 0.03 19.94 -16.07
CA GLN A 57 1.25 20.08 -15.25
C GLN A 57 0.98 19.94 -13.75
N ILE A 58 0.05 19.05 -13.36
CA ILE A 58 -0.33 18.80 -11.97
C ILE A 58 0.60 17.76 -11.34
N PRO A 59 1.35 18.09 -10.28
CA PRO A 59 2.12 17.09 -9.53
C PRO A 59 1.21 16.29 -8.60
N MET A 60 1.40 14.96 -8.55
CA MET A 60 0.63 14.08 -7.65
C MET A 60 1.55 13.25 -6.76
N ILE A 61 1.24 13.22 -5.47
CA ILE A 61 1.90 12.39 -4.46
C ILE A 61 0.88 11.46 -3.84
N VAL A 62 1.14 10.15 -3.85
CA VAL A 62 0.31 9.14 -3.20
C VAL A 62 1.13 8.42 -2.14
N LEU A 63 0.75 8.56 -0.89
CA LEU A 63 1.38 7.88 0.24
C LEU A 63 0.73 6.54 0.51
N PHE A 64 1.52 5.49 0.56
CA PHE A 64 1.08 4.14 0.93
C PHE A 64 1.67 3.80 2.30
N GLU A 65 0.90 4.02 3.35
CA GLU A 65 1.25 3.69 4.72
C GLU A 65 0.48 2.47 5.22
N GLY A 66 0.84 1.99 6.38
CA GLY A 66 0.18 0.85 7.02
C GLY A 66 1.13 -0.27 7.41
N ARG A 67 0.57 -1.28 8.07
CA ARG A 67 1.33 -2.40 8.65
C ARG A 67 2.07 -3.22 7.60
N ASP A 68 3.06 -3.96 8.03
CA ASP A 68 3.75 -4.91 7.17
C ASP A 68 2.81 -6.02 6.73
N ALA A 69 3.08 -6.59 5.55
CA ALA A 69 2.20 -7.53 4.87
C ALA A 69 0.78 -7.01 4.53
N ALA A 70 0.44 -5.74 4.77
CA ALA A 70 -0.86 -5.16 4.40
C ALA A 70 -1.11 -5.11 2.89
N GLY A 71 -0.09 -5.19 2.05
CA GLY A 71 -0.26 -5.31 0.59
C GLY A 71 0.08 -4.03 -0.20
N LYS A 72 0.71 -3.03 0.44
CA LYS A 72 1.15 -1.76 -0.17
C LYS A 72 1.88 -1.94 -1.50
N GLY A 73 3.07 -2.49 -1.50
CA GLY A 73 3.90 -2.65 -2.70
C GLY A 73 3.24 -3.53 -3.80
N GLY A 74 2.34 -4.46 -3.43
CA GLY A 74 1.54 -5.21 -4.40
C GLY A 74 0.47 -4.36 -5.08
N THR A 75 -0.07 -3.37 -4.39
CA THR A 75 -1.04 -2.41 -4.93
C THR A 75 -0.33 -1.37 -5.80
N ILE A 76 0.78 -0.80 -5.33
CA ILE A 76 1.62 0.13 -6.09
C ILE A 76 1.96 -0.45 -7.47
N ARG A 77 2.46 -1.71 -7.51
CA ARG A 77 2.77 -2.37 -8.79
C ARG A 77 1.58 -2.52 -9.73
N ARG A 78 0.34 -2.66 -9.22
CA ARG A 78 -0.86 -2.75 -10.07
C ARG A 78 -1.34 -1.39 -10.55
N VAL A 79 -1.20 -0.38 -9.71
CA VAL A 79 -1.48 1.02 -10.12
C VAL A 79 -0.55 1.40 -11.26
N MET A 80 0.75 1.15 -11.14
CA MET A 80 1.76 1.57 -12.13
C MET A 80 1.86 0.66 -13.36
N ARG A 81 1.21 -0.51 -13.37
CA ARG A 81 1.50 -1.61 -14.31
C ARG A 81 1.57 -1.21 -15.78
N PHE A 82 0.74 -0.29 -16.20
CA PHE A 82 0.65 0.17 -17.60
C PHE A 82 0.94 1.66 -17.75
N MET A 83 1.28 2.35 -16.67
CA MET A 83 1.61 3.77 -16.71
C MET A 83 3.01 3.99 -17.29
N ASN A 84 3.23 5.18 -17.83
CA ASN A 84 4.54 5.58 -18.36
C ASN A 84 5.52 5.81 -17.19
N ASP A 85 6.58 5.02 -17.13
CA ASP A 85 7.60 5.05 -16.08
C ASP A 85 8.46 6.33 -16.07
N LYS A 86 8.45 7.10 -17.17
CA LYS A 86 9.06 8.43 -17.22
C LYS A 86 8.29 9.48 -16.43
N ARG A 87 7.00 9.24 -16.15
CA ARG A 87 6.08 10.16 -15.48
C ARG A 87 5.56 9.64 -14.16
N VAL A 88 5.68 8.34 -13.93
CA VAL A 88 5.19 7.71 -12.70
C VAL A 88 6.27 6.83 -12.11
N ARG A 89 6.60 7.05 -10.84
CA ARG A 89 7.61 6.24 -10.15
C ARG A 89 7.16 5.86 -8.74
N ALA A 90 7.62 4.70 -8.29
CA ALA A 90 7.50 4.28 -6.90
C ALA A 90 8.80 4.62 -6.16
N VAL A 91 8.66 5.19 -4.98
CA VAL A 91 9.76 5.53 -4.09
C VAL A 91 9.62 4.74 -2.79
N ALA A 92 10.61 3.91 -2.49
CA ALA A 92 10.76 3.20 -1.23
C ALA A 92 12.09 3.60 -0.59
N MET A 93 12.03 4.47 0.42
CA MET A 93 13.25 4.97 1.06
C MET A 93 13.74 4.00 2.13
N GLY A 94 14.99 3.58 2.01
CA GLY A 94 15.69 2.80 3.04
C GLY A 94 15.96 3.59 4.32
N LYS A 95 16.76 3.00 5.22
CA LYS A 95 17.27 3.69 6.42
C LYS A 95 18.01 4.99 6.00
N PRO A 96 17.87 6.09 6.76
CA PRO A 96 18.60 7.31 6.46
C PRO A 96 20.10 7.09 6.59
N THR A 97 20.90 7.70 5.72
CA THR A 97 22.36 7.78 5.86
C THR A 97 22.73 8.67 7.05
N ASP A 98 23.99 8.61 7.50
CA ASP A 98 24.45 9.46 8.60
C ASP A 98 24.31 10.95 8.26
N LEU A 99 24.60 11.32 7.01
CA LEU A 99 24.37 12.69 6.53
C LEU A 99 22.88 13.06 6.60
N GLN A 100 21.98 12.19 6.13
CA GLN A 100 20.53 12.45 6.18
C GLN A 100 19.98 12.57 7.60
N ARG A 101 20.62 11.95 8.59
CA ARG A 101 20.22 12.08 10.01
C ARG A 101 20.50 13.47 10.58
N THR A 102 21.47 14.21 10.03
CA THR A 102 21.81 15.59 10.43
C THR A 102 21.01 16.64 9.68
N GLN A 103 20.32 16.26 8.61
CA GLN A 103 19.51 17.15 7.79
C GLN A 103 18.10 17.33 8.35
N TRP A 104 17.40 18.34 7.86
CA TRP A 104 15.97 18.47 8.10
C TRP A 104 15.22 17.21 7.66
N TYR A 105 14.37 16.69 8.55
CA TYR A 105 13.77 15.35 8.37
C TYR A 105 13.08 15.14 7.03
N PHE A 106 12.35 16.14 6.53
CA PHE A 106 11.64 16.03 5.25
C PHE A 106 12.55 16.12 4.02
N GLN A 107 13.78 16.64 4.16
CA GLN A 107 14.66 16.92 3.02
C GLN A 107 14.88 15.70 2.12
N ARG A 108 15.09 14.53 2.69
CA ARG A 108 15.27 13.29 1.93
C ARG A 108 14.04 12.89 1.11
N PHE A 109 12.84 13.26 1.55
CA PHE A 109 11.58 12.99 0.84
C PHE A 109 11.33 14.06 -0.22
N VAL A 110 11.58 15.31 0.08
CA VAL A 110 11.42 16.45 -0.84
C VAL A 110 12.23 16.26 -2.12
N THR A 111 13.45 15.70 -2.04
CA THR A 111 14.27 15.37 -3.22
C THR A 111 13.63 14.35 -4.15
N GLN A 112 12.59 13.67 -3.72
CA GLN A 112 11.86 12.66 -4.49
C GLN A 112 10.51 13.17 -5.01
N PHE A 113 10.17 14.43 -4.79
CA PHE A 113 8.88 14.96 -5.17
C PHE A 113 8.70 15.04 -6.70
N PRO A 114 7.46 14.93 -7.19
CA PRO A 114 7.15 15.02 -8.60
C PRO A 114 7.35 16.46 -9.11
N ALA A 115 7.81 16.58 -10.34
CA ALA A 115 7.62 17.78 -11.12
C ALA A 115 6.18 17.88 -11.63
N GLY A 116 5.80 19.01 -12.23
CA GLY A 116 4.49 19.14 -12.89
C GLY A 116 4.26 18.02 -13.89
N GLY A 117 3.08 17.41 -13.86
CA GLY A 117 2.72 16.28 -14.72
C GLY A 117 3.29 14.92 -14.30
N GLU A 118 3.95 14.82 -13.15
CA GLU A 118 4.47 13.56 -12.62
C GLU A 118 3.64 13.04 -11.44
N MET A 119 3.65 11.71 -11.25
CA MET A 119 3.06 11.04 -10.09
C MET A 119 4.13 10.25 -9.34
N VAL A 120 4.21 10.44 -8.02
CA VAL A 120 5.11 9.68 -7.14
C VAL A 120 4.29 8.89 -6.12
N LEU A 121 4.53 7.57 -6.08
CA LEU A 121 3.90 6.66 -5.12
C LEU A 121 4.95 6.27 -4.07
N PHE A 122 4.77 6.73 -2.83
CA PHE A 122 5.66 6.39 -1.73
C PHE A 122 5.24 5.07 -1.06
N ASP A 123 6.07 4.02 -1.14
CA ASP A 123 5.93 2.83 -0.27
C ASP A 123 6.61 3.12 1.07
N ARG A 124 5.85 3.60 2.03
CA ARG A 124 6.25 4.33 3.24
C ARG A 124 6.83 5.72 2.91
N SER A 125 6.54 6.67 3.76
CA SER A 125 6.86 8.08 3.57
C SER A 125 7.47 8.69 4.82
N TRP A 126 7.41 10.02 4.92
CA TRP A 126 7.74 10.76 6.14
C TRP A 126 6.93 10.31 7.36
N TYR A 127 5.82 9.62 7.17
CA TYR A 127 5.04 9.05 8.27
C TYR A 127 5.72 7.86 8.97
N ASN A 128 6.86 7.38 8.51
CA ASN A 128 7.73 6.50 9.30
C ASN A 128 7.99 7.08 10.70
N ARG A 129 8.16 8.43 10.81
CA ARG A 129 8.37 9.15 12.08
C ARG A 129 7.16 9.12 13.01
N ALA A 130 5.94 8.91 12.48
CA ALA A 130 4.72 8.78 13.27
C ALA A 130 4.32 7.32 13.54
N LEU A 131 4.90 6.35 12.86
CA LEU A 131 4.49 4.94 12.89
C LEU A 131 5.62 4.03 13.36
N VAL A 132 6.51 3.60 12.45
CA VAL A 132 7.52 2.58 12.73
C VAL A 132 8.64 3.10 13.61
N GLU A 133 9.08 4.34 13.43
CA GLU A 133 10.24 4.87 14.16
C GLU A 133 10.02 4.97 15.68
N PRO A 134 8.88 5.49 16.20
CA PRO A 134 8.66 5.51 17.65
C PRO A 134 8.46 4.12 18.25
N VAL A 135 7.86 3.17 17.51
CA VAL A 135 7.65 1.80 17.98
C VAL A 135 8.96 1.06 18.18
N PHE A 136 9.93 1.23 17.27
CA PHE A 136 11.23 0.59 17.35
C PHE A 136 12.33 1.46 18.00
N GLY A 137 12.00 2.63 18.52
CA GLY A 137 12.98 3.52 19.11
C GLY A 137 13.97 4.15 18.12
N PHE A 138 13.63 4.20 16.83
CA PHE A 138 14.49 4.80 15.79
C PHE A 138 14.45 6.33 15.78
N CYS A 139 13.59 6.93 16.58
CA CYS A 139 13.56 8.36 16.83
C CYS A 139 13.38 8.67 18.32
N THR A 140 13.82 9.86 18.75
CA THR A 140 13.58 10.35 20.11
C THR A 140 12.14 10.84 20.26
N LYS A 141 11.66 10.93 21.51
CA LYS A 141 10.34 11.53 21.82
C LYS A 141 10.24 12.98 21.35
N SER A 142 11.33 13.74 21.33
CA SER A 142 11.36 15.11 20.79
C SER A 142 11.15 15.10 19.29
N GLN A 143 11.93 14.31 18.56
CA GLN A 143 11.81 14.19 17.11
C GLN A 143 10.39 13.77 16.65
N TYR A 144 9.76 12.86 17.38
CA TYR A 144 8.38 12.47 17.14
C TYR A 144 7.40 13.64 17.33
N ARG A 145 7.51 14.37 18.46
CA ARG A 145 6.65 15.53 18.74
C ARG A 145 6.84 16.66 17.73
N ASP A 146 8.08 16.96 17.38
CA ASP A 146 8.41 18.00 16.41
C ASP A 146 7.90 17.66 15.01
N PHE A 147 7.96 16.39 14.62
CA PHE A 147 7.35 15.91 13.40
C PHE A 147 5.83 16.14 13.38
N LEU A 148 5.11 15.74 14.44
CA LEU A 148 3.65 15.92 14.50
C LEU A 148 3.22 17.39 14.47
N LYS A 149 4.04 18.30 15.04
CA LYS A 149 3.80 19.76 14.98
C LYS A 149 4.01 20.30 13.56
N GLY A 150 5.00 19.81 12.85
CA GLY A 150 5.41 20.35 11.54
C GLY A 150 4.68 19.75 10.34
N VAL A 151 4.32 18.47 10.39
CA VAL A 151 3.83 17.75 9.21
C VAL A 151 2.54 18.32 8.61
N VAL A 152 1.62 18.79 9.43
CA VAL A 152 0.34 19.38 8.96
C VAL A 152 0.59 20.68 8.19
N GLY A 153 1.50 21.53 8.65
CA GLY A 153 1.89 22.74 7.94
C GLY A 153 2.59 22.43 6.63
N PHE A 154 3.50 21.47 6.65
CA PHE A 154 4.21 20.99 5.47
C PHE A 154 3.25 20.45 4.38
N GLU A 155 2.29 19.59 4.74
CA GLU A 155 1.31 19.05 3.79
C GLU A 155 0.33 20.11 3.28
N LYS A 156 -0.12 21.03 4.14
CA LYS A 156 -0.95 22.17 3.73
C LYS A 156 -0.24 23.05 2.70
N ASP A 157 1.07 23.25 2.86
CA ASP A 157 1.84 24.04 1.91
C ASP A 157 1.96 23.33 0.57
N LEU A 158 2.21 22.02 0.53
CA LEU A 158 2.22 21.22 -0.70
C LEU A 158 0.88 21.32 -1.45
N VAL A 159 -0.24 21.14 -0.75
CA VAL A 159 -1.57 21.23 -1.36
C VAL A 159 -1.86 22.63 -1.86
N ARG A 160 -1.49 23.66 -1.10
CA ARG A 160 -1.66 25.07 -1.51
C ARG A 160 -0.85 25.41 -2.77
N GLN A 161 0.29 24.76 -2.98
CA GLN A 161 1.13 24.90 -4.19
C GLN A 161 0.62 24.08 -5.39
N GLY A 162 -0.56 23.46 -5.27
CA GLY A 162 -1.18 22.69 -6.36
C GLY A 162 -0.82 21.21 -6.41
N THR A 163 -0.08 20.68 -5.45
CA THR A 163 0.19 19.23 -5.38
C THR A 163 -1.05 18.47 -4.95
N VAL A 164 -1.47 17.49 -5.72
CA VAL A 164 -2.50 16.53 -5.31
C VAL A 164 -1.87 15.53 -4.35
N LEU A 165 -2.22 15.61 -3.06
CA LEU A 165 -1.69 14.75 -2.01
C LEU A 165 -2.76 13.74 -1.56
N VAL A 166 -2.51 12.44 -1.79
CA VAL A 166 -3.38 11.33 -1.38
C VAL A 166 -2.70 10.53 -0.28
N LYS A 167 -3.34 10.42 0.88
CA LYS A 167 -2.79 9.67 2.03
C LYS A 167 -3.60 8.40 2.27
N LEU A 168 -2.99 7.23 2.00
CA LEU A 168 -3.60 5.91 2.15
C LEU A 168 -2.97 5.15 3.29
N TYR A 169 -3.80 4.65 4.22
CA TYR A 169 -3.36 3.73 5.26
C TYR A 169 -3.96 2.34 5.03
N PHE A 170 -3.11 1.37 4.69
CA PHE A 170 -3.50 -0.03 4.48
C PHE A 170 -3.66 -0.74 5.82
N SER A 171 -4.90 -1.01 6.19
CA SER A 171 -5.26 -1.69 7.43
C SER A 171 -5.52 -3.17 7.16
N VAL A 172 -4.80 -4.04 7.86
CA VAL A 172 -4.97 -5.49 7.86
C VAL A 172 -5.24 -5.94 9.29
N ASP A 173 -6.05 -6.96 9.48
CA ASP A 173 -6.24 -7.59 10.79
C ASP A 173 -5.04 -8.47 11.18
N LYS A 174 -4.90 -8.71 12.50
CA LYS A 174 -3.74 -9.41 13.07
C LYS A 174 -3.60 -10.83 12.52
N GLU A 175 -4.71 -11.54 12.41
CA GLU A 175 -4.75 -12.92 11.92
C GLU A 175 -4.37 -13.00 10.43
N THR A 176 -4.92 -12.11 9.60
CA THR A 176 -4.56 -12.05 8.18
C THR A 176 -3.08 -11.68 7.99
N GLN A 177 -2.53 -10.81 8.83
CA GLN A 177 -1.11 -10.46 8.78
C GLN A 177 -0.26 -11.68 9.12
N ALA A 178 -0.57 -12.42 10.19
CA ALA A 178 0.13 -13.64 10.58
C ALA A 178 0.13 -14.67 9.43
N LYS A 179 -1.04 -14.99 8.88
CA LYS A 179 -1.14 -15.92 7.72
C LYS A 179 -0.31 -15.47 6.50
N ARG A 180 -0.13 -14.16 6.34
CA ARG A 180 0.71 -13.63 5.25
C ARG A 180 2.19 -13.73 5.54
N PHE A 181 2.61 -13.63 6.79
CA PHE A 181 3.98 -13.87 7.22
C PHE A 181 4.35 -15.36 7.09
N ASP A 182 3.48 -16.27 7.56
CA ASP A 182 3.67 -17.71 7.41
C ASP A 182 3.88 -18.11 5.93
N ARG A 183 3.03 -17.56 5.05
CA ARG A 183 3.18 -17.78 3.61
C ARG A 183 4.48 -17.21 3.04
N ARG A 184 5.05 -16.14 3.61
CA ARG A 184 6.36 -15.61 3.20
C ARG A 184 7.49 -16.51 3.66
N MET A 185 7.40 -17.05 4.88
CA MET A 185 8.40 -17.99 5.42
C MET A 185 8.46 -19.27 4.61
N GLY A 186 7.32 -19.81 4.22
CA GLY A 186 7.20 -21.04 3.44
C GLY A 186 7.49 -20.92 1.93
N ASP A 187 7.72 -19.72 1.39
CA ASP A 187 7.94 -19.50 -0.04
C ASP A 187 9.35 -18.89 -0.30
N PRO A 188 10.31 -19.68 -0.84
CA PRO A 188 11.67 -19.21 -1.10
C PRO A 188 11.74 -17.93 -1.95
N LEU A 189 10.76 -17.72 -2.87
CA LEU A 189 10.67 -16.52 -3.70
C LEU A 189 10.17 -15.29 -2.93
N ARG A 190 9.78 -15.45 -1.66
CA ARG A 190 9.22 -14.38 -0.82
C ARG A 190 9.96 -14.18 0.49
N GLN A 191 10.84 -15.09 0.88
CA GLN A 191 11.63 -15.00 2.12
C GLN A 191 12.43 -13.70 2.20
N TRP A 192 12.95 -13.19 1.09
CA TRP A 192 13.67 -11.92 1.03
C TRP A 192 12.85 -10.69 1.48
N LYS A 193 11.52 -10.84 1.61
CA LYS A 193 10.60 -9.79 2.11
C LYS A 193 10.42 -9.83 3.62
N LEU A 194 10.99 -10.84 4.29
CA LEU A 194 10.94 -10.91 5.75
C LEU A 194 12.14 -10.15 6.31
N SER A 195 11.86 -9.23 7.21
CA SER A 195 12.85 -8.50 7.98
C SER A 195 12.71 -8.83 9.48
N GLU A 196 13.70 -8.51 10.28
CA GLU A 196 13.61 -8.60 11.75
C GLU A 196 12.42 -7.78 12.29
N ILE A 197 12.09 -6.66 11.64
CA ILE A 197 10.94 -5.82 11.95
C ILE A 197 9.62 -6.59 11.73
N ASP A 198 9.52 -7.38 10.65
CA ASP A 198 8.31 -8.18 10.36
C ASP A 198 8.05 -9.24 11.45
N VAL A 199 9.10 -9.85 11.99
CA VAL A 199 8.98 -10.85 13.07
C VAL A 199 8.41 -10.22 14.34
N GLN A 200 8.90 -9.03 14.73
CA GLN A 200 8.44 -8.32 15.92
C GLN A 200 7.09 -7.61 15.73
N ALA A 201 6.63 -7.43 14.49
CA ALA A 201 5.41 -6.67 14.19
C ALA A 201 4.12 -7.27 14.81
N GLN A 202 4.12 -8.58 15.09
CA GLN A 202 3.00 -9.25 15.77
C GLN A 202 2.99 -9.00 17.28
N GLU A 203 4.16 -8.94 17.90
CA GLU A 203 4.33 -8.67 19.33
C GLU A 203 4.01 -7.21 19.64
N LEU A 204 4.46 -6.29 18.78
CA LEU A 204 4.26 -4.84 18.90
C LEU A 204 2.92 -4.36 18.29
N TRP A 205 1.94 -5.26 18.13
CA TRP A 205 0.66 -4.94 17.50
C TRP A 205 -0.06 -3.77 18.14
N ASP A 206 -0.08 -3.73 19.46
CA ASP A 206 -0.78 -2.69 20.23
C ASP A 206 -0.06 -1.34 20.12
N ASP A 207 1.28 -1.32 20.16
CA ASP A 207 2.08 -0.11 19.97
C ASP A 207 1.84 0.51 18.59
N PHE A 208 1.81 -0.31 17.55
CA PHE A 208 1.46 0.15 16.20
C PHE A 208 0.02 0.67 16.12
N THR A 209 -0.93 0.07 16.87
CA THR A 209 -2.31 0.53 16.92
C THR A 209 -2.39 1.91 17.58
N GLU A 210 -1.65 2.10 18.66
CA GLU A 210 -1.51 3.35 19.36
C GLU A 210 -0.94 4.45 18.45
N MET A 211 0.17 4.18 17.77
CA MET A 211 0.80 5.14 16.86
C MET A 211 -0.11 5.48 15.68
N LYS A 212 -0.85 4.51 15.15
CA LYS A 212 -1.88 4.74 14.12
C LYS A 212 -2.96 5.71 14.62
N HIS A 213 -3.48 5.48 15.83
CA HIS A 213 -4.51 6.34 16.42
C HIS A 213 -4.02 7.78 16.52
N ARG A 214 -2.87 8.00 17.15
CA ARG A 214 -2.26 9.34 17.31
C ARG A 214 -1.96 10.02 15.97
N MET A 215 -1.48 9.26 15.00
CA MET A 215 -1.23 9.77 13.65
C MET A 215 -2.52 10.27 13.01
N LEU A 216 -3.59 9.47 13.04
CA LEU A 216 -4.88 9.85 12.46
C LEU A 216 -5.47 11.08 13.15
N GLU A 217 -5.46 11.10 14.50
CA GLU A 217 -5.97 12.19 15.31
C GLU A 217 -5.24 13.52 14.99
N ARG A 218 -3.92 13.48 14.89
CA ARG A 218 -3.09 14.68 14.77
C ARG A 218 -2.87 15.17 13.35
N THR A 219 -3.05 14.31 12.35
CA THR A 219 -2.63 14.61 10.98
C THR A 219 -3.69 14.39 9.91
N SER A 220 -4.91 13.95 10.26
CA SER A 220 -6.02 13.91 9.31
C SER A 220 -6.68 15.29 9.24
N THR A 221 -6.41 16.03 8.17
CA THR A 221 -6.92 17.40 7.98
C THR A 221 -7.86 17.44 6.77
N SER A 222 -8.64 18.52 6.64
CA SER A 222 -9.49 18.73 5.46
C SER A 222 -8.68 18.89 4.17
N ALA A 223 -7.50 19.50 4.24
CA ALA A 223 -6.62 19.68 3.08
C ALA A 223 -5.93 18.37 2.64
N ALA A 224 -5.62 17.47 3.58
CA ALA A 224 -4.97 16.21 3.33
C ALA A 224 -5.52 15.13 4.30
N PRO A 225 -6.73 14.61 4.04
CA PRO A 225 -7.36 13.60 4.89
C PRO A 225 -6.68 12.24 4.73
N TRP A 226 -6.68 11.45 5.80
CA TRP A 226 -6.34 10.04 5.71
C TRP A 226 -7.51 9.21 5.18
N ILE A 227 -7.19 8.30 4.26
CA ILE A 227 -8.11 7.32 3.71
C ILE A 227 -7.62 5.94 4.13
N ILE A 228 -8.46 5.21 4.84
CA ILE A 228 -8.14 3.87 5.33
C ILE A 228 -8.61 2.85 4.30
N VAL A 229 -7.69 1.99 3.86
CA VAL A 229 -7.97 0.89 2.94
C VAL A 229 -7.88 -0.43 3.70
N ARG A 230 -9.00 -1.07 3.96
CA ARG A 230 -9.06 -2.41 4.55
C ARG A 230 -8.56 -3.44 3.56
N SER A 231 -7.45 -4.07 3.86
CA SER A 231 -6.68 -4.85 2.89
C SER A 231 -6.68 -6.35 3.17
N SER A 232 -7.59 -6.87 3.97
CA SER A 232 -7.76 -8.32 4.18
C SER A 232 -8.04 -9.03 2.86
N SER A 233 -8.85 -8.45 1.97
CA SER A 233 -8.97 -8.85 0.57
C SER A 233 -8.07 -7.98 -0.32
N LYS A 234 -7.00 -8.56 -0.86
CA LYS A 234 -6.04 -7.84 -1.72
C LYS A 234 -6.68 -7.31 -3.01
N VAL A 235 -7.60 -8.06 -3.61
CA VAL A 235 -8.27 -7.66 -4.88
C VAL A 235 -9.15 -6.45 -4.64
N LYS A 236 -10.02 -6.51 -3.62
CA LYS A 236 -10.88 -5.39 -3.25
C LYS A 236 -10.08 -4.15 -2.85
N ALA A 237 -8.99 -4.31 -2.09
CA ALA A 237 -8.13 -3.21 -1.70
C ALA A 237 -7.47 -2.54 -2.91
N ARG A 238 -6.95 -3.31 -3.87
CA ARG A 238 -6.35 -2.78 -5.10
C ARG A 238 -7.36 -2.00 -5.94
N LEU A 239 -8.53 -2.60 -6.18
CA LEU A 239 -9.60 -1.97 -6.94
C LEU A 239 -10.03 -0.64 -6.31
N ASN A 240 -10.32 -0.65 -5.02
CA ASN A 240 -10.76 0.55 -4.33
C ASN A 240 -9.65 1.59 -4.21
N THR A 241 -8.38 1.19 -4.11
CA THR A 241 -7.25 2.15 -4.15
C THR A 241 -7.18 2.86 -5.50
N MET A 242 -7.37 2.15 -6.63
CA MET A 242 -7.43 2.79 -7.95
C MET A 242 -8.61 3.77 -8.04
N LYS A 243 -9.78 3.36 -7.56
CA LYS A 243 -10.96 4.26 -7.50
C LYS A 243 -10.69 5.51 -6.65
N VAL A 244 -10.02 5.37 -5.49
CA VAL A 244 -9.64 6.52 -4.66
C VAL A 244 -8.75 7.48 -5.45
N ILE A 245 -7.69 6.99 -6.08
CA ILE A 245 -6.78 7.83 -6.88
C ILE A 245 -7.53 8.51 -8.03
N LEU A 246 -8.37 7.77 -8.75
CA LEU A 246 -9.15 8.28 -9.89
C LEU A 246 -10.24 9.30 -9.49
N ASN A 247 -10.65 9.32 -8.22
CA ASN A 247 -11.63 10.27 -7.71
C ASN A 247 -10.99 11.55 -7.14
N THR A 248 -9.65 11.70 -7.17
CA THR A 248 -8.98 12.89 -6.61
C THR A 248 -8.95 14.07 -7.56
N VAL A 249 -9.05 13.83 -8.85
CA VAL A 249 -8.98 14.85 -9.91
C VAL A 249 -10.02 14.51 -10.97
N ASP A 250 -10.73 15.51 -11.45
CA ASP A 250 -11.58 15.37 -12.63
C ASP A 250 -10.69 15.44 -13.88
N TYR A 251 -10.76 14.40 -14.73
CA TYR A 251 -9.94 14.26 -15.93
C TYR A 251 -10.80 14.01 -17.16
N ALA A 252 -10.34 14.50 -18.30
CA ALA A 252 -11.02 14.35 -19.58
C ALA A 252 -11.12 12.89 -20.03
N GLY A 253 -12.25 12.52 -20.63
CA GLY A 253 -12.48 11.18 -21.18
C GLY A 253 -12.68 10.08 -20.14
N ARG A 254 -13.03 10.44 -18.91
CA ARG A 254 -13.46 9.49 -17.88
C ARG A 254 -14.62 8.64 -18.41
N ASN A 255 -14.54 7.33 -18.25
CA ASN A 255 -15.57 6.40 -18.73
C ASN A 255 -16.84 6.53 -17.85
N PRO A 256 -17.98 7.00 -18.40
CA PRO A 256 -19.21 7.18 -17.61
C PRO A 256 -19.87 5.84 -17.23
N ASP A 257 -19.58 4.74 -17.94
CA ASP A 257 -20.17 3.43 -17.69
C ASP A 257 -19.40 2.64 -16.61
N LEU A 258 -18.27 3.17 -16.14
CA LEU A 258 -17.46 2.51 -15.12
C LEU A 258 -17.85 2.98 -13.73
N ASP A 259 -18.09 2.04 -12.81
CA ASP A 259 -18.41 2.35 -11.42
C ASP A 259 -17.18 2.81 -10.63
N PHE A 260 -17.16 4.08 -10.22
CA PHE A 260 -16.13 4.67 -9.37
C PHE A 260 -16.54 4.76 -7.89
N THR A 261 -17.68 4.22 -7.51
CA THR A 261 -18.17 4.21 -6.13
C THR A 261 -17.22 3.40 -5.24
N LEU A 262 -16.83 3.96 -4.11
CA LEU A 262 -15.98 3.28 -3.14
C LEU A 262 -16.80 2.28 -2.32
N ASP A 263 -16.30 1.06 -2.14
CA ASP A 263 -16.92 0.07 -1.25
C ASP A 263 -16.70 0.51 0.22
N PRO A 264 -17.77 0.88 0.97
CA PRO A 264 -17.66 1.36 2.35
C PRO A 264 -17.16 0.28 3.32
N LYS A 265 -17.17 -1.00 2.93
CA LYS A 265 -16.56 -2.09 3.69
C LYS A 265 -15.04 -2.14 3.51
N VAL A 266 -14.51 -1.49 2.48
CA VAL A 266 -13.09 -1.48 2.13
C VAL A 266 -12.44 -0.13 2.39
N VAL A 267 -13.11 0.96 2.01
CA VAL A 267 -12.59 2.32 2.16
C VAL A 267 -13.43 3.10 3.15
N ILE A 268 -12.77 3.65 4.16
CA ILE A 268 -13.40 4.52 5.15
C ILE A 268 -12.52 5.75 5.39
N SER A 269 -13.13 6.83 5.90
CA SER A 269 -12.40 8.02 6.27
C SER A 269 -11.51 7.79 7.51
N GLY A 270 -10.43 8.56 7.64
CA GLY A 270 -9.62 8.56 8.86
C GLY A 270 -10.42 8.95 10.11
N ALA A 271 -11.41 9.82 9.96
CA ALA A 271 -12.29 10.23 11.06
C ALA A 271 -13.20 9.08 11.53
N ASP A 272 -13.76 8.30 10.61
CA ASP A 272 -14.60 7.15 10.98
C ASP A 272 -13.76 6.02 11.55
N GLU A 273 -12.53 5.85 11.08
CA GLU A 273 -11.60 4.89 11.69
C GLU A 273 -11.24 5.28 13.12
N LEU A 274 -11.01 6.58 13.41
CA LEU A 274 -10.79 7.07 14.77
C LEU A 274 -11.96 6.74 15.68
N LYS A 275 -13.19 7.08 15.28
CA LYS A 275 -14.40 6.76 16.05
C LYS A 275 -14.50 5.25 16.35
N ARG A 276 -14.15 4.41 15.37
CA ARG A 276 -14.16 2.96 15.56
C ARG A 276 -13.09 2.53 16.56
N MET A 277 -11.88 3.06 16.45
CA MET A 277 -10.78 2.75 17.35
C MET A 277 -11.08 3.20 18.79
N ASP A 278 -11.67 4.39 18.97
CA ASP A 278 -12.11 4.89 20.29
C ASP A 278 -13.15 3.98 20.91
N LYS A 279 -14.18 3.56 20.15
CA LYS A 279 -15.18 2.61 20.61
C LYS A 279 -14.60 1.26 21.03
N GLU A 280 -13.65 0.72 20.25
CA GLU A 280 -12.96 -0.53 20.60
C GLU A 280 -12.13 -0.39 21.89
N ARG A 281 -11.50 0.77 22.10
CA ARG A 281 -10.77 1.08 23.34
C ARG A 281 -11.68 1.13 24.56
N ASP A 282 -12.77 1.87 24.46
CA ASP A 282 -13.75 2.00 25.55
C ASP A 282 -14.30 0.61 25.95
N GLN A 283 -14.54 -0.28 24.96
CA GLN A 283 -14.96 -1.66 25.21
C GLN A 283 -13.90 -2.51 25.91
N LEU A 284 -12.63 -2.23 25.69
CA LEU A 284 -11.49 -2.92 26.32
C LEU A 284 -11.08 -2.30 27.66
N GLY A 285 -11.77 -1.26 28.14
CA GLY A 285 -11.44 -0.55 29.38
C GLY A 285 -10.07 0.15 29.35
N ARG A 286 -9.53 0.44 28.16
CA ARG A 286 -8.23 1.11 28.01
C ARG A 286 -8.42 2.62 28.08
N PRO A 287 -7.58 3.38 28.82
CA PRO A 287 -7.70 4.83 28.95
C PRO A 287 -7.58 5.50 27.59
N ARG A 288 -8.25 6.65 27.40
CA ARG A 288 -8.03 7.55 26.26
C ARG A 288 -6.62 8.09 26.31
N LEU A 289 -5.97 8.21 25.15
CA LEU A 289 -4.58 8.62 25.00
C LEU A 289 -4.39 10.14 25.09
#